data_be4bbb98d98e442a757b7ce344053445
#
_entry.id   be4bbb98d98e442a757b7ce344053445
#
_cell.length_a   1.000
_cell.length_b   1.000
_cell.length_c   1.000
_cell.angle_alpha   90.00
_cell.angle_beta   90.00
_cell.angle_gamma   90.00
#
_symmetry.space_group_name_H-M   'P 1'
#
loop_
_entity.id
_entity.type
_entity.pdbx_description
1 polymer ?
#
loop_
_entity_poly.entity_id
_entity_poly.type
_entity_poly.pdbx_seq_one_letter_code
_entity_poly.pdbx_strand_id
1 'polypeptide(L)'
;MRRFPGDPPKNMSPSIPPEVLVEVDPLLLSRALFPAIFLLRKRTGCSLATAVEQLTWRSQELETLHPAFGEAEAARRWRESAPEAWRARAREALDALARPPVVIEVQWDGDSFGWSLDVFAILPGASAAHPRFTCVPLVTMRPSGPTMGDARALAIEVGQWAQERWSSLFYFPALEESPDEPRWWDTLPAEPGDDAGS
;
A
#
# COMPACT_ATOMS: atom_id res chain seq x y z
N MET A 1 -41.84 9.55 7.22
CA MET A 1 -41.12 8.52 7.97
C MET A 1 -41.05 8.98 9.42
N ARG A 2 -41.82 8.41 10.36
CA ARG A 2 -41.89 8.87 11.76
C ARG A 2 -40.76 8.21 12.55
N ARG A 3 -39.86 9.03 13.15
CA ARG A 3 -38.88 8.54 14.13
C ARG A 3 -39.63 8.08 15.39
N PHE A 4 -39.37 6.86 15.85
CA PHE A 4 -39.83 6.39 17.16
C PHE A 4 -38.92 7.02 18.24
N PRO A 5 -39.52 7.56 19.33
CA PRO A 5 -38.74 8.06 20.46
C PRO A 5 -38.23 6.86 21.25
N GLY A 6 -36.93 6.58 21.15
CA GLY A 6 -36.26 5.49 21.86
C GLY A 6 -35.10 4.80 21.12
N ASP A 7 -34.92 5.07 19.85
CA ASP A 7 -33.74 4.54 19.16
C ASP A 7 -32.48 5.28 19.68
N PRO A 8 -31.47 4.55 20.21
CA PRO A 8 -30.22 5.16 20.59
C PRO A 8 -29.57 5.75 19.33
N PRO A 9 -28.82 6.86 19.47
CA PRO A 9 -28.15 7.49 18.34
C PRO A 9 -27.24 6.45 17.68
N LYS A 10 -27.38 6.26 16.36
CA LYS A 10 -26.61 5.31 15.53
C LYS A 10 -25.08 5.57 15.52
N ASN A 11 -24.58 6.49 16.33
CA ASN A 11 -23.20 6.94 16.42
C ASN A 11 -22.56 6.73 17.78
N MET A 12 -23.02 5.78 18.60
CA MET A 12 -22.18 5.33 19.71
C MET A 12 -21.26 4.24 19.16
N SER A 13 -20.04 4.64 18.77
CA SER A 13 -18.96 3.69 18.58
C SER A 13 -18.87 2.78 19.82
N PRO A 14 -18.83 1.46 19.66
CA PRO A 14 -18.74 0.56 20.80
C PRO A 14 -17.47 0.92 21.59
N SER A 15 -17.63 1.40 22.81
CA SER A 15 -16.51 1.88 23.62
C SER A 15 -15.65 0.70 24.10
N ILE A 16 -14.35 0.80 23.93
CA ILE A 16 -13.40 -0.12 24.54
C ILE A 16 -13.45 0.10 26.07
N PRO A 17 -13.56 -0.97 26.88
CA PRO A 17 -13.53 -0.83 28.34
C PRO A 17 -12.26 -0.12 28.82
N PRO A 18 -12.36 0.81 29.81
CA PRO A 18 -11.20 1.59 30.27
C PRO A 18 -10.01 0.75 30.72
N GLU A 19 -10.25 -0.40 31.35
CA GLU A 19 -9.19 -1.32 31.77
C GLU A 19 -8.45 -1.95 30.60
N VAL A 20 -9.10 -2.09 29.42
CA VAL A 20 -8.50 -2.63 28.21
C VAL A 20 -7.73 -1.55 27.47
N LEU A 21 -8.15 -0.27 27.55
CA LEU A 21 -7.44 0.86 26.95
C LEU A 21 -6.01 0.97 27.49
N VAL A 22 -5.81 0.72 28.79
CA VAL A 22 -4.46 0.77 29.40
C VAL A 22 -3.48 -0.20 28.73
N GLU A 23 -3.97 -1.32 28.23
CA GLU A 23 -3.16 -2.33 27.54
C GLU A 23 -3.07 -2.07 26.03
N VAL A 24 -4.12 -1.52 25.42
CA VAL A 24 -4.24 -1.32 23.98
C VAL A 24 -3.54 -0.05 23.50
N ASP A 25 -3.64 1.05 24.24
CA ASP A 25 -3.06 2.34 23.85
C ASP A 25 -1.55 2.28 23.59
N PRO A 26 -0.72 1.65 24.44
CA PRO A 26 0.71 1.50 24.17
C PRO A 26 1.00 0.74 22.87
N LEU A 27 0.16 -0.24 22.52
CA LEU A 27 0.28 -0.99 21.27
C LEU A 27 -0.04 -0.12 20.06
N LEU A 28 -1.09 0.69 20.13
CA LEU A 28 -1.44 1.63 19.06
C LEU A 28 -0.38 2.71 18.88
N LEU A 29 0.11 3.29 19.99
CA LEU A 29 1.18 4.29 19.95
C LEU A 29 2.49 3.75 19.37
N SER A 30 2.76 2.44 19.57
CA SER A 30 3.90 1.74 18.96
C SER A 30 3.60 1.15 17.56
N ARG A 31 2.40 1.42 17.00
CA ARG A 31 1.93 0.90 15.70
C ARG A 31 1.81 -0.62 15.63
N ALA A 32 1.69 -1.28 16.75
CA ALA A 32 1.50 -2.73 16.85
C ALA A 32 0.02 -3.10 16.67
N LEU A 33 -0.57 -2.83 15.49
CA LEU A 33 -2.01 -2.99 15.24
C LEU A 33 -2.47 -4.44 15.40
N PHE A 34 -1.75 -5.42 14.86
CA PHE A 34 -2.14 -6.83 15.00
C PHE A 34 -2.16 -7.32 16.46
N PRO A 35 -1.14 -7.05 17.29
CA PRO A 35 -1.19 -7.29 18.71
C PRO A 35 -2.36 -6.59 19.41
N ALA A 36 -2.68 -5.33 19.05
CA ALA A 36 -3.82 -4.59 19.61
C ALA A 36 -5.16 -5.27 19.27
N ILE A 37 -5.35 -5.69 18.01
CA ILE A 37 -6.54 -6.42 17.56
C ILE A 37 -6.69 -7.73 18.36
N PHE A 38 -5.61 -8.50 18.44
CA PHE A 38 -5.63 -9.77 19.17
C PHE A 38 -5.96 -9.58 20.65
N LEU A 39 -5.34 -8.60 21.30
CA LEU A 39 -5.56 -8.27 22.70
C LEU A 39 -7.04 -7.86 22.95
N LEU A 40 -7.54 -6.91 22.15
CA LEU A 40 -8.90 -6.43 22.27
C LEU A 40 -9.92 -7.57 22.14
N ARG A 41 -9.77 -8.40 21.10
CA ARG A 41 -10.66 -9.56 20.90
C ARG A 41 -10.57 -10.56 22.05
N LYS A 42 -9.39 -10.82 22.57
CA LYS A 42 -9.18 -11.72 23.72
C LYS A 42 -9.88 -11.21 24.98
N ARG A 43 -9.84 -9.88 25.20
CA ARG A 43 -10.41 -9.25 26.41
C ARG A 43 -11.93 -9.06 26.33
N THR A 44 -12.46 -8.78 25.14
CA THR A 44 -13.88 -8.39 24.98
C THR A 44 -14.74 -9.45 24.28
N GLY A 45 -14.12 -10.42 23.59
CA GLY A 45 -14.85 -11.41 22.77
C GLY A 45 -15.46 -10.84 21.49
N CYS A 46 -15.14 -9.60 21.10
CA CYS A 46 -15.70 -8.96 19.92
C CYS A 46 -15.24 -9.61 18.60
N SER A 47 -15.98 -9.36 17.52
CA SER A 47 -15.59 -9.79 16.18
C SER A 47 -14.32 -9.07 15.68
N LEU A 48 -13.68 -9.61 14.64
CA LEU A 48 -12.54 -8.94 14.00
C LEU A 48 -12.93 -7.55 13.45
N ALA A 49 -14.08 -7.47 12.77
CA ALA A 49 -14.57 -6.21 12.21
C ALA A 49 -14.81 -5.17 13.30
N THR A 50 -15.46 -5.55 14.41
CA THR A 50 -15.68 -4.67 15.56
C THR A 50 -14.35 -4.22 16.18
N ALA A 51 -13.38 -5.13 16.33
CA ALA A 51 -12.07 -4.78 16.89
C ALA A 51 -11.34 -3.76 16.00
N VAL A 52 -11.32 -3.97 14.69
CA VAL A 52 -10.70 -3.03 13.73
C VAL A 52 -11.37 -1.67 13.80
N GLU A 53 -12.70 -1.61 13.80
CA GLU A 53 -13.46 -0.37 13.91
C GLU A 53 -13.12 0.39 15.20
N GLN A 54 -13.21 -0.28 16.35
CA GLN A 54 -12.89 0.32 17.65
C GLN A 54 -11.47 0.84 17.74
N LEU A 55 -10.48 0.08 17.24
CA LEU A 55 -9.08 0.50 17.26
C LEU A 55 -8.80 1.65 16.29
N THR A 56 -9.50 1.71 15.16
CA THR A 56 -9.42 2.85 14.23
C THR A 56 -9.89 4.13 14.91
N TRP A 57 -11.05 4.10 15.57
CA TRP A 57 -11.53 5.24 16.33
C TRP A 57 -10.59 5.63 17.47
N ARG A 58 -10.10 4.64 18.22
CA ARG A 58 -9.15 4.91 19.32
C ARG A 58 -7.84 5.52 18.82
N SER A 59 -7.33 5.05 17.69
CA SER A 59 -6.13 5.63 17.07
C SER A 59 -6.33 7.11 16.72
N GLN A 60 -7.50 7.50 16.18
CA GLN A 60 -7.82 8.90 15.89
C GLN A 60 -7.92 9.76 17.17
N GLU A 61 -8.47 9.21 18.27
CA GLU A 61 -8.45 9.89 19.55
C GLU A 61 -7.01 10.09 20.06
N LEU A 62 -6.17 9.06 19.96
CA LEU A 62 -4.77 9.12 20.36
C LEU A 62 -3.95 10.15 19.55
N GLU A 63 -4.27 10.37 18.28
CA GLU A 63 -3.67 11.45 17.48
C GLU A 63 -3.92 12.82 18.09
N THR A 64 -5.10 13.02 18.68
CA THR A 64 -5.45 14.28 19.37
C THR A 64 -4.82 14.39 20.76
N LEU A 65 -4.79 13.27 21.50
CA LEU A 65 -4.26 13.23 22.86
C LEU A 65 -2.72 13.27 22.93
N HIS A 66 -2.06 12.80 21.86
CA HIS A 66 -0.60 12.72 21.74
C HIS A 66 -0.13 13.47 20.47
N PRO A 67 0.12 14.78 20.52
CA PRO A 67 0.43 15.58 19.33
C PRO A 67 1.60 15.03 18.50
N ALA A 68 2.67 14.57 19.14
CA ALA A 68 3.81 13.98 18.43
C ALA A 68 3.43 12.71 17.64
N PHE A 69 2.52 11.89 18.17
CA PHE A 69 1.99 10.74 17.45
C PHE A 69 1.09 11.20 16.29
N GLY A 70 0.22 12.19 16.51
CA GLY A 70 -0.65 12.75 15.49
C GLY A 70 0.14 13.35 14.33
N GLU A 71 1.19 14.11 14.60
CA GLU A 71 2.09 14.67 13.57
C GLU A 71 2.80 13.57 12.78
N ALA A 72 3.28 12.53 13.45
CA ALA A 72 3.93 11.40 12.80
C ALA A 72 2.96 10.61 11.90
N GLU A 73 1.70 10.43 12.35
CA GLU A 73 0.66 9.77 11.55
C GLU A 73 0.20 10.65 10.36
N ALA A 74 0.09 11.95 10.55
CA ALA A 74 -0.21 12.89 9.46
C ALA A 74 0.90 12.88 8.40
N ALA A 75 2.17 12.90 8.82
CA ALA A 75 3.31 12.80 7.92
C ALA A 75 3.37 11.45 7.19
N ARG A 76 2.98 10.36 7.85
CA ARG A 76 2.87 9.04 7.22
C ARG A 76 1.78 9.01 6.16
N ARG A 77 0.56 9.46 6.49
CA ARG A 77 -0.55 9.54 5.53
C ARG A 77 -0.18 10.40 4.32
N TRP A 78 0.45 11.55 4.55
CA TRP A 78 0.93 12.39 3.46
C TRP A 78 1.90 11.66 2.53
N ARG A 79 2.89 10.95 3.10
CA ARG A 79 3.84 10.16 2.29
C ARG A 79 3.18 9.03 1.51
N GLU A 80 2.10 8.45 2.04
CA GLU A 80 1.39 7.34 1.40
C GLU A 80 0.42 7.79 0.32
N SER A 81 -0.15 8.99 0.43
CA SER A 81 -1.27 9.43 -0.42
C SER A 81 -1.01 10.70 -1.24
N ALA A 82 0.03 11.48 -0.95
CA ALA A 82 0.29 12.73 -1.67
C ALA A 82 1.11 12.49 -2.94
N PRO A 83 0.68 13.00 -4.11
CA PRO A 83 1.38 12.83 -5.39
C PRO A 83 2.84 13.31 -5.35
N GLU A 84 3.12 14.42 -4.65
CA GLU A 84 4.48 14.96 -4.50
C GLU A 84 5.39 14.01 -3.71
N ALA A 85 4.85 13.33 -2.70
CA ALA A 85 5.60 12.36 -1.92
C ALA A 85 5.86 11.08 -2.73
N TRP A 86 4.93 10.65 -3.55
CA TRP A 86 5.15 9.54 -4.49
C TRP A 86 6.25 9.87 -5.48
N ARG A 87 6.20 11.09 -6.09
CA ARG A 87 7.21 11.55 -7.04
C ARG A 87 8.61 11.61 -6.42
N ALA A 88 8.73 12.14 -5.22
CA ALA A 88 10.00 12.21 -4.50
C ALA A 88 10.58 10.81 -4.24
N ARG A 89 9.76 9.87 -3.75
CA ARG A 89 10.18 8.49 -3.49
C ARG A 89 10.56 7.73 -4.76
N ALA A 90 9.77 7.87 -5.83
CA ALA A 90 10.09 7.23 -7.10
C ALA A 90 11.43 7.70 -7.66
N ARG A 91 11.71 9.01 -7.58
CA ARG A 91 12.97 9.59 -8.03
C ARG A 91 14.14 9.12 -7.17
N GLU A 92 14.02 9.18 -5.85
CA GLU A 92 15.04 8.69 -4.93
C GLU A 92 15.36 7.21 -5.16
N ALA A 93 14.33 6.35 -5.28
CA ALA A 93 14.51 4.93 -5.55
C ALA A 93 15.17 4.68 -6.92
N LEU A 94 14.76 5.43 -7.94
CA LEU A 94 15.35 5.33 -9.27
C LEU A 94 16.84 5.74 -9.28
N ASP A 95 17.18 6.81 -8.54
CA ASP A 95 18.55 7.28 -8.41
C ASP A 95 19.44 6.34 -7.59
N ALA A 96 18.86 5.59 -6.66
CA ALA A 96 19.55 4.58 -5.84
C ALA A 96 19.81 3.26 -6.56
N LEU A 97 19.30 3.07 -7.79
CA LEU A 97 19.53 1.83 -8.53
C LEU A 97 21.03 1.67 -8.85
N ALA A 98 21.59 0.52 -8.45
CA ALA A 98 23.01 0.21 -8.68
C ALA A 98 23.35 -0.04 -10.15
N ARG A 99 22.35 -0.28 -11.00
CA ARG A 99 22.50 -0.56 -12.45
C ARG A 99 21.21 -0.19 -13.19
N PRO A 100 21.30 0.04 -14.52
CA PRO A 100 20.15 0.35 -15.35
C PRO A 100 19.09 -0.76 -15.32
N PRO A 101 17.79 -0.43 -15.18
CA PRO A 101 16.71 -1.38 -15.38
C PRO A 101 16.51 -1.72 -16.85
N VAL A 102 16.11 -2.95 -17.13
CA VAL A 102 15.68 -3.36 -18.49
C VAL A 102 14.29 -2.80 -18.78
N VAL A 103 13.44 -2.80 -17.73
CA VAL A 103 12.04 -2.37 -17.83
C VAL A 103 11.66 -1.63 -16.56
N ILE A 104 10.84 -0.60 -16.72
CA ILE A 104 9.98 -0.08 -15.66
C ILE A 104 8.61 -0.73 -15.85
N GLU A 105 8.19 -1.47 -14.87
CA GLU A 105 6.92 -2.19 -14.87
C GLU A 105 5.95 -1.55 -13.89
N VAL A 106 4.70 -1.41 -14.31
CA VAL A 106 3.62 -0.85 -13.50
C VAL A 106 2.50 -1.86 -13.38
N GLN A 107 2.05 -2.11 -12.16
CA GLN A 107 0.98 -3.05 -11.88
C GLN A 107 -0.04 -2.48 -10.91
N TRP A 108 -1.30 -2.79 -11.15
CA TRP A 108 -2.36 -2.60 -10.18
C TRP A 108 -2.40 -3.76 -9.20
N ASP A 109 -2.53 -3.43 -7.93
CA ASP A 109 -2.84 -4.38 -6.86
C ASP A 109 -4.08 -3.90 -6.10
N GLY A 110 -5.04 -4.79 -5.92
CA GLY A 110 -6.32 -4.47 -5.28
C GLY A 110 -6.62 -5.42 -4.15
N ASP A 111 -6.94 -4.86 -2.99
CA ASP A 111 -7.39 -5.61 -1.82
C ASP A 111 -8.70 -5.03 -1.24
N SER A 112 -9.12 -5.56 -0.09
CA SER A 112 -10.32 -5.09 0.62
C SER A 112 -10.21 -3.64 1.11
N PHE A 113 -9.04 -3.02 1.04
CA PHE A 113 -8.75 -1.66 1.50
C PHE A 113 -8.62 -0.67 0.35
N GLY A 114 -8.69 -1.14 -0.90
CA GLY A 114 -8.64 -0.31 -2.10
C GLY A 114 -7.57 -0.74 -3.09
N TRP A 115 -7.30 0.15 -4.02
CA TRP A 115 -6.31 -0.06 -5.09
C TRP A 115 -4.97 0.56 -4.72
N SER A 116 -3.89 -0.13 -5.07
CA SER A 116 -2.55 0.45 -5.17
C SER A 116 -2.03 0.35 -6.60
N LEU A 117 -1.17 1.28 -6.96
CA LEU A 117 -0.42 1.25 -8.20
C LEU A 117 1.07 1.15 -7.85
N ASP A 118 1.64 0.02 -8.18
CA ASP A 118 3.02 -0.32 -7.87
C ASP A 118 3.91 -0.12 -9.09
N VAL A 119 5.03 0.57 -8.91
CA VAL A 119 6.04 0.78 -9.95
C VAL A 119 7.32 0.06 -9.56
N PHE A 120 7.80 -0.78 -10.44
CA PHE A 120 8.99 -1.60 -10.24
C PHE A 120 10.06 -1.32 -11.29
N ALA A 121 11.31 -1.42 -10.89
CA ALA A 121 12.44 -1.57 -11.81
C ALA A 121 12.77 -3.06 -11.96
N ILE A 122 12.77 -3.55 -13.18
CA ILE A 122 13.19 -4.91 -13.51
C ILE A 122 14.66 -4.88 -13.94
N LEU A 123 15.49 -5.47 -13.10
CA LEU A 123 16.93 -5.51 -13.30
C LEU A 123 17.39 -6.86 -13.81
N PRO A 124 18.47 -6.94 -14.62
CA PRO A 124 19.09 -8.22 -14.96
C PRO A 124 19.63 -8.91 -13.69
N GLY A 125 19.44 -10.21 -13.55
CA GLY A 125 19.97 -11.01 -12.44
C GLY A 125 18.90 -11.82 -11.74
N ALA A 126 19.26 -13.05 -11.35
CA ALA A 126 18.37 -14.01 -10.74
C ALA A 126 17.80 -13.51 -9.40
N SER A 127 16.55 -13.86 -9.15
CA SER A 127 15.85 -13.66 -7.89
C SER A 127 15.03 -14.90 -7.52
N ALA A 128 14.43 -14.90 -6.34
CA ALA A 128 13.51 -15.99 -5.95
C ALA A 128 12.26 -16.05 -6.86
N ALA A 129 11.87 -14.94 -7.46
CA ALA A 129 10.69 -14.86 -8.32
C ALA A 129 10.99 -15.20 -9.79
N HIS A 130 12.23 -15.00 -10.26
CA HIS A 130 12.58 -15.23 -11.66
C HIS A 130 14.08 -15.52 -11.82
N PRO A 131 14.48 -16.54 -12.67
CA PRO A 131 15.88 -16.95 -12.80
C PRO A 131 16.79 -15.90 -13.48
N ARG A 132 16.22 -14.96 -14.25
CA ARG A 132 16.98 -13.97 -15.02
C ARG A 132 16.79 -12.54 -14.55
N PHE A 133 15.77 -12.27 -13.75
CA PHE A 133 15.39 -10.91 -13.39
C PHE A 133 15.18 -10.73 -11.90
N THR A 134 15.50 -9.53 -11.42
CA THR A 134 15.23 -9.08 -10.07
C THR A 134 14.26 -7.90 -10.14
N CYS A 135 13.21 -7.94 -9.33
CA CYS A 135 12.22 -6.88 -9.22
C CYS A 135 12.57 -6.00 -8.02
N VAL A 136 12.75 -4.70 -8.26
CA VAL A 136 13.04 -3.68 -7.24
C VAL A 136 11.87 -2.71 -7.17
N PRO A 137 11.17 -2.59 -6.04
CA PRO A 137 10.08 -1.62 -5.90
C PRO A 137 10.65 -0.20 -5.91
N LEU A 138 10.06 0.68 -6.72
CA LEU A 138 10.39 2.11 -6.77
C LEU A 138 9.42 2.93 -5.93
N VAL A 139 8.12 2.70 -6.13
CA VAL A 139 7.06 3.38 -5.37
C VAL A 139 5.78 2.56 -5.40
N THR A 140 5.11 2.51 -4.25
CA THR A 140 3.72 2.09 -4.13
C THR A 140 2.87 3.34 -3.91
N MET A 141 1.89 3.56 -4.74
CA MET A 141 0.93 4.65 -4.66
C MET A 141 -0.42 4.09 -4.25
N ARG A 142 -1.05 4.72 -3.26
CA ARG A 142 -2.42 4.37 -2.85
C ARG A 142 -3.36 5.52 -3.18
N PRO A 143 -3.79 5.60 -4.44
CA PRO A 143 -4.67 6.68 -4.85
C PRO A 143 -6.08 6.49 -4.28
N SER A 144 -6.77 7.60 -4.10
CA SER A 144 -8.17 7.61 -3.69
C SER A 144 -8.91 8.67 -4.48
N GLY A 145 -10.01 8.30 -5.16
CA GLY A 145 -10.83 9.23 -5.91
C GLY A 145 -10.03 10.21 -6.78
N PRO A 146 -9.87 11.49 -6.36
CA PRO A 146 -9.23 12.52 -7.18
C PRO A 146 -7.78 12.23 -7.58
N THR A 147 -7.02 11.48 -6.76
CA THR A 147 -5.60 11.23 -6.99
C THR A 147 -5.31 10.01 -7.88
N MET A 148 -6.34 9.34 -8.39
CA MET A 148 -6.18 8.20 -9.29
C MET A 148 -5.47 8.59 -10.59
N GLY A 149 -5.85 9.73 -11.17
CA GLY A 149 -5.18 10.28 -12.35
C GLY A 149 -3.72 10.66 -12.09
N ASP A 150 -3.42 11.20 -10.90
CA ASP A 150 -2.06 11.60 -10.52
C ASP A 150 -1.14 10.36 -10.39
N ALA A 151 -1.64 9.26 -9.84
CA ALA A 151 -0.87 8.02 -9.73
C ALA A 151 -0.51 7.45 -11.12
N ARG A 152 -1.46 7.42 -12.05
CA ARG A 152 -1.21 6.98 -13.44
C ARG A 152 -0.23 7.91 -14.14
N ALA A 153 -0.41 9.22 -14.03
CA ALA A 153 0.48 10.20 -14.63
C ALA A 153 1.93 10.05 -14.11
N LEU A 154 2.09 9.84 -12.80
CA LEU A 154 3.40 9.63 -12.22
C LEU A 154 4.02 8.29 -12.67
N ALA A 155 3.26 7.22 -12.77
CA ALA A 155 3.78 5.95 -13.28
C ALA A 155 4.36 6.10 -14.71
N ILE A 156 3.65 6.83 -15.57
CA ILE A 156 4.12 7.17 -16.93
C ILE A 156 5.37 8.05 -16.86
N GLU A 157 5.40 9.07 -16.01
CA GLU A 157 6.55 9.96 -15.80
C GLU A 157 7.80 9.18 -15.37
N VAL A 158 7.67 8.22 -14.45
CA VAL A 158 8.78 7.34 -14.02
C VAL A 158 9.31 6.50 -15.19
N GLY A 159 8.42 5.96 -16.01
CA GLY A 159 8.79 5.26 -17.24
C GLY A 159 9.59 6.15 -18.19
N GLN A 160 9.15 7.38 -18.41
CA GLN A 160 9.84 8.36 -19.24
C GLN A 160 11.24 8.70 -18.69
N TRP A 161 11.39 8.94 -17.38
CA TRP A 161 12.69 9.20 -16.77
C TRP A 161 13.69 8.04 -16.99
N ALA A 162 13.24 6.80 -16.85
CA ALA A 162 14.08 5.64 -17.07
C ALA A 162 14.42 5.45 -18.55
N GLN A 163 13.49 5.72 -19.45
CA GLN A 163 13.72 5.67 -20.89
C GLN A 163 14.73 6.71 -21.34
N GLU A 164 14.61 7.95 -20.87
CA GLU A 164 15.56 9.04 -21.18
C GLU A 164 16.95 8.76 -20.65
N ARG A 165 17.04 8.22 -19.41
CA ARG A 165 18.32 8.00 -18.74
C ARG A 165 19.05 6.74 -19.19
N TRP A 166 18.33 5.65 -19.48
CA TRP A 166 18.91 4.33 -19.72
C TRP A 166 18.37 3.59 -20.94
N SER A 167 17.44 4.18 -21.68
CA SER A 167 16.71 3.52 -22.78
C SER A 167 15.93 2.28 -22.31
N SER A 168 15.48 2.26 -21.04
CA SER A 168 14.68 1.19 -20.47
C SER A 168 13.33 1.09 -21.16
N LEU A 169 12.80 -0.13 -21.27
CA LEU A 169 11.43 -0.35 -21.71
C LEU A 169 10.45 0.15 -20.64
N PHE A 170 9.22 0.47 -21.06
CA PHE A 170 8.12 0.77 -20.15
C PHE A 170 6.98 -0.21 -20.41
N TYR A 171 6.51 -0.87 -19.36
CA TYR A 171 5.45 -1.86 -19.43
C TYR A 171 4.35 -1.51 -18.42
N PHE A 172 3.19 -1.16 -18.93
CA PHE A 172 1.98 -0.87 -18.17
C PHE A 172 0.81 -1.53 -18.88
N PRO A 173 0.50 -2.80 -18.56
CA PRO A 173 -0.43 -3.62 -19.31
C PRO A 173 -1.88 -3.14 -19.25
N ALA A 174 -2.28 -2.57 -18.10
CA ALA A 174 -3.63 -2.07 -17.90
C ALA A 174 -3.61 -0.64 -17.35
N LEU A 175 -4.16 0.31 -18.13
CA LEU A 175 -4.32 1.71 -17.69
C LEU A 175 -5.45 1.88 -16.67
N GLU A 176 -6.42 0.98 -16.67
CA GLU A 176 -7.51 0.92 -15.70
C GLU A 176 -7.19 -0.12 -14.63
N GLU A 177 -7.89 -0.04 -13.48
CA GLU A 177 -7.68 -0.96 -12.37
C GLU A 177 -7.99 -2.40 -12.81
N SER A 178 -6.95 -3.19 -12.94
CA SER A 178 -7.01 -4.60 -13.31
C SER A 178 -5.97 -5.36 -12.48
N PRO A 179 -6.40 -6.16 -11.51
CA PRO A 179 -5.49 -7.06 -10.82
C PRO A 179 -5.13 -8.22 -11.74
N ASP A 180 -4.09 -8.94 -11.39
CA ASP A 180 -3.68 -10.20 -12.05
C ASP A 180 -3.19 -10.06 -13.50
N GLU A 181 -2.74 -8.88 -13.90
CA GLU A 181 -2.07 -8.71 -15.18
C GLU A 181 -0.70 -9.42 -15.17
N PRO A 182 -0.31 -10.03 -16.30
CA PRO A 182 0.95 -10.76 -16.38
C PRO A 182 2.13 -9.84 -16.12
N ARG A 183 3.17 -10.36 -15.48
CA ARG A 183 4.45 -9.67 -15.34
C ARG A 183 5.08 -9.50 -16.73
N TRP A 184 5.88 -8.46 -16.89
CA TRP A 184 6.57 -8.24 -18.16
C TRP A 184 7.34 -9.48 -18.64
N TRP A 185 8.04 -10.16 -17.75
CA TRP A 185 8.84 -11.35 -18.12
C TRP A 185 7.98 -12.55 -18.53
N ASP A 186 6.70 -12.62 -18.10
CA ASP A 186 5.77 -13.68 -18.53
C ASP A 186 5.30 -13.46 -19.97
N THR A 187 5.50 -12.25 -20.52
CA THR A 187 5.20 -11.94 -21.91
C THR A 187 6.36 -12.28 -22.87
N LEU A 188 7.51 -12.66 -22.33
CA LEU A 188 8.68 -13.00 -23.15
C LEU A 188 8.49 -14.41 -23.75
N PRO A 189 9.00 -14.62 -24.98
CA PRO A 189 9.01 -15.96 -25.57
C PRO A 189 9.75 -16.96 -24.66
N ALA A 190 9.22 -18.19 -24.55
CA ALA A 190 9.93 -19.27 -23.90
C ALA A 190 11.29 -19.48 -24.59
N GLU A 191 12.35 -19.65 -23.80
CA GLU A 191 13.67 -19.92 -24.38
C GLU A 191 13.66 -21.29 -25.07
N PRO A 192 14.27 -21.41 -26.26
CA PRO A 192 14.43 -22.69 -26.89
C PRO A 192 15.38 -23.55 -26.04
N GLY A 193 14.84 -24.37 -25.15
CA GLY A 193 15.62 -25.26 -24.27
C GLY A 193 14.92 -25.73 -22.99
N ASP A 194 13.80 -25.07 -22.58
CA ASP A 194 13.11 -25.46 -21.35
C ASP A 194 12.25 -26.74 -21.45
N ASP A 195 12.06 -27.26 -22.66
CA ASP A 195 11.26 -28.49 -22.91
C ASP A 195 12.09 -29.81 -22.82
N ALA A 196 13.34 -29.77 -22.35
CA ALA A 196 14.20 -30.94 -22.28
C ALA A 196 14.24 -31.58 -20.87
N GLY A 197 13.08 -31.81 -20.27
CA GLY A 197 13.04 -32.42 -18.93
C GLY A 197 11.67 -32.90 -18.49
N SER A 198 11.03 -33.77 -19.28
CA SER A 198 9.87 -34.54 -18.80
C SER A 198 10.10 -36.01 -19.01
#